data_29a7ffb6f31c3dd8cb0b600e31e6fe61
#
_entry.id   29a7ffb6f31c3dd8cb0b600e31e6fe61
#
_cell.length_a   1.000
_cell.length_b   1.000
_cell.length_c   1.000
_cell.angle_alpha   90.00
_cell.angle_beta   90.00
_cell.angle_gamma   90.00
#
_symmetry.space_group_name_H-M   'P 1'
#
loop_
_entity.id
_entity.type
_entity.pdbx_description
1 polymer ?
#
loop_
_entity_poly.entity_id
_entity_poly.type
_entity_poly.pdbx_seq_one_letter_code
_entity_poly.pdbx_strand_id
1 'polypeptide(L)'
;MAGLVGSEMCIRDRSKNLASAINQIESQFGSGTIMRMGDKKVENIPSISTGSLGLDLALGVMGLPRGRVVEIFGPESSGKTTLTLQVIAECQKLGGTAAFVDAEHALDPIYAAKLGVKVDDLLLSQPDTGEQALEVADIMVKSGGVDVLVIDSVAALTPRAEIEGEMGDHHVGLQA
;
A
#
# COMPACT_ATOMS: atom_id res chain seq x y z
N MET A 1 -12.38 -1.57 -59.45
CA MET A 1 -11.30 -1.83 -58.51
C MET A 1 -10.67 -0.52 -57.98
N ALA A 2 -11.39 0.29 -57.24
CA ALA A 2 -10.90 1.56 -56.73
C ALA A 2 -11.14 1.79 -55.22
N GLY A 3 -11.50 0.74 -54.48
CA GLY A 3 -11.92 0.88 -53.08
C GLY A 3 -10.85 0.60 -52.03
N LEU A 4 -9.72 -0.06 -52.35
CA LEU A 4 -8.74 -0.51 -51.37
C LEU A 4 -7.56 0.46 -51.17
N VAL A 5 -7.27 1.29 -52.15
CA VAL A 5 -6.15 2.26 -52.12
C VAL A 5 -6.45 3.43 -51.17
N GLY A 6 -7.71 3.82 -51.05
CA GLY A 6 -8.12 4.91 -50.15
C GLY A 6 -8.05 4.59 -48.65
N SER A 7 -8.24 3.35 -48.25
CA SER A 7 -8.21 2.94 -46.83
C SER A 7 -6.78 2.82 -46.30
N GLU A 8 -5.84 2.33 -47.08
CA GLU A 8 -4.42 2.22 -46.66
C GLU A 8 -3.74 3.58 -46.60
N MET A 9 -4.08 4.49 -47.51
CA MET A 9 -3.56 5.86 -47.51
C MET A 9 -4.05 6.65 -46.28
N CYS A 10 -5.30 6.47 -45.84
CA CYS A 10 -5.83 7.05 -44.61
C CYS A 10 -5.14 6.49 -43.33
N ILE A 11 -4.76 5.21 -43.30
CA ILE A 11 -4.08 4.60 -42.16
C ILE A 11 -2.63 5.11 -42.05
N ARG A 12 -1.91 5.21 -43.14
CA ARG A 12 -0.54 5.78 -43.20
C ARG A 12 -0.50 7.25 -42.82
N ASP A 13 -1.46 8.04 -43.25
CA ASP A 13 -1.55 9.46 -42.89
C ASP A 13 -1.92 9.67 -41.44
N ARG A 14 -2.80 8.83 -40.88
CA ARG A 14 -3.09 8.82 -39.44
C ARG A 14 -1.87 8.52 -38.57
N SER A 15 -1.06 7.52 -38.95
CA SER A 15 0.14 7.18 -38.20
C SER A 15 1.21 8.27 -38.24
N LYS A 16 1.38 8.95 -39.40
CA LYS A 16 2.29 10.09 -39.54
C LYS A 16 1.83 11.30 -38.72
N ASN A 17 0.54 11.61 -38.78
CA ASN A 17 -0.04 12.70 -38.01
C ASN A 17 0.07 12.46 -36.50
N LEU A 18 -0.14 11.23 -36.05
CA LEU A 18 0.05 10.85 -34.66
C LEU A 18 1.52 10.97 -34.22
N ALA A 19 2.45 10.50 -35.04
CA ALA A 19 3.88 10.63 -34.76
C ALA A 19 4.32 12.11 -34.68
N SER A 20 3.82 12.94 -35.59
CA SER A 20 4.06 14.38 -35.54
C SER A 20 3.50 15.05 -34.29
N ALA A 21 2.29 14.67 -33.86
CA ALA A 21 1.69 15.19 -32.65
C ALA A 21 2.47 14.75 -31.37
N ILE A 22 2.94 13.51 -31.35
CA ILE A 22 3.78 13.00 -30.23
C ILE A 22 5.08 13.82 -30.15
N ASN A 23 5.78 14.00 -31.28
CA ASN A 23 7.01 14.79 -31.35
C ASN A 23 6.79 16.26 -30.91
N GLN A 24 5.66 16.86 -31.29
CA GLN A 24 5.31 18.20 -30.84
C GLN A 24 5.08 18.30 -29.34
N ILE A 25 4.40 17.31 -28.74
CA ILE A 25 4.20 17.22 -27.30
C ILE A 25 5.54 17.07 -26.57
N GLU A 26 6.40 16.17 -27.04
CA GLU A 26 7.71 15.96 -26.44
C GLU A 26 8.63 17.18 -26.54
N SER A 27 8.52 17.94 -27.64
CA SER A 27 9.29 19.20 -27.82
C SER A 27 8.82 20.34 -26.92
N GLN A 28 7.52 20.38 -26.60
CA GLN A 28 6.94 21.43 -25.75
C GLN A 28 7.04 21.10 -24.22
N PHE A 29 6.89 19.86 -23.87
CA PHE A 29 6.73 19.43 -22.46
C PHE A 29 7.86 18.51 -21.96
N GLY A 30 8.79 18.14 -22.81
CA GLY A 30 9.91 17.26 -22.51
C GLY A 30 9.67 15.81 -22.95
N SER A 31 10.79 15.07 -23.13
CA SER A 31 10.75 13.66 -23.51
C SER A 31 10.10 12.81 -22.41
N GLY A 32 9.25 11.85 -22.79
CA GLY A 32 8.54 10.98 -21.87
C GLY A 32 7.22 11.52 -21.32
N THR A 33 6.79 12.72 -21.74
CA THR A 33 5.48 13.30 -21.37
C THR A 33 4.33 12.47 -21.93
N ILE A 34 4.54 11.83 -23.09
CA ILE A 34 3.61 10.89 -23.68
C ILE A 34 4.32 9.56 -23.96
N MET A 35 3.72 8.45 -23.58
CA MET A 35 4.28 7.12 -23.84
C MET A 35 3.16 6.14 -24.17
N ARG A 36 3.47 5.10 -24.91
CA ARG A 36 2.54 3.99 -25.11
C ARG A 36 2.60 3.06 -23.90
N MET A 37 1.46 2.68 -23.39
CA MET A 37 1.37 1.81 -22.20
C MET A 37 2.05 0.45 -22.43
N GLY A 38 2.07 -0.06 -23.65
CA GLY A 38 2.76 -1.30 -24.04
C GLY A 38 4.28 -1.19 -24.13
N ASP A 39 4.85 0.02 -24.19
CA ASP A 39 6.31 0.20 -24.28
C ASP A 39 6.98 0.16 -22.88
N LYS A 40 6.20 0.28 -21.81
CA LYS A 40 6.69 0.09 -20.45
C LYS A 40 6.91 -1.40 -20.21
N LYS A 41 8.17 -1.81 -19.99
CA LYS A 41 8.45 -3.11 -19.39
C LYS A 41 7.71 -3.17 -18.05
N VAL A 42 6.90 -4.20 -17.85
CA VAL A 42 6.30 -4.48 -16.55
C VAL A 42 7.45 -4.71 -15.58
N GLU A 43 7.72 -3.72 -14.74
CA GLU A 43 8.70 -3.87 -13.68
C GLU A 43 8.17 -4.92 -12.70
N ASN A 44 9.02 -5.88 -12.37
CA ASN A 44 8.68 -6.86 -11.35
C ASN A 44 8.64 -6.14 -10.00
N ILE A 45 7.45 -5.87 -9.49
CA ILE A 45 7.25 -5.18 -8.22
C ILE A 45 7.50 -6.19 -7.10
N PRO A 46 8.52 -5.98 -6.25
CA PRO A 46 8.75 -6.86 -5.11
C PRO A 46 7.53 -6.82 -4.18
N SER A 47 7.09 -7.98 -3.72
CA SER A 47 5.92 -8.12 -2.87
C SER A 47 6.20 -9.02 -1.67
N ILE A 48 5.31 -8.97 -0.68
CA ILE A 48 5.28 -9.88 0.46
C ILE A 48 3.98 -10.66 0.36
N SER A 49 4.06 -11.99 0.39
CA SER A 49 2.89 -12.86 0.35
C SER A 49 1.91 -12.55 1.48
N THR A 50 0.64 -12.68 1.21
CA THR A 50 -0.42 -12.58 2.21
C THR A 50 -0.61 -13.87 3.02
N GLY A 51 0.11 -14.93 2.64
CA GLY A 51 -0.12 -16.29 3.16
C GLY A 51 -1.30 -17.02 2.52
N SER A 52 -2.04 -16.35 1.65
CA SER A 52 -3.17 -16.90 0.89
C SER A 52 -2.86 -16.90 -0.60
N LEU A 53 -2.63 -18.08 -1.18
CA LEU A 53 -2.33 -18.21 -2.61
C LEU A 53 -3.43 -17.58 -3.49
N GLY A 54 -4.70 -17.76 -3.10
CA GLY A 54 -5.83 -17.20 -3.85
C GLY A 54 -5.83 -15.68 -3.86
N LEU A 55 -5.51 -15.04 -2.73
CA LEU A 55 -5.40 -13.59 -2.63
C LEU A 55 -4.17 -13.07 -3.37
N ASP A 56 -3.03 -13.73 -3.22
CA ASP A 56 -1.78 -13.35 -3.89
C ASP A 56 -1.95 -13.36 -5.42
N LEU A 57 -2.61 -14.37 -5.96
CA LEU A 57 -2.94 -14.45 -7.39
C LEU A 57 -3.92 -13.33 -7.81
N ALA A 58 -4.93 -13.05 -6.99
CA ALA A 58 -5.92 -12.00 -7.29
C ALA A 58 -5.31 -10.59 -7.28
N LEU A 59 -4.29 -10.35 -6.43
CA LEU A 59 -3.55 -9.09 -6.38
C LEU A 59 -2.65 -8.87 -7.61
N GLY A 60 -2.35 -9.91 -8.38
CA GLY A 60 -1.59 -9.82 -9.62
C GLY A 60 -0.07 -9.65 -9.46
N VAL A 61 0.41 -9.28 -8.28
CA VAL A 61 1.84 -9.12 -7.94
C VAL A 61 2.32 -10.14 -6.92
N MET A 62 1.53 -11.20 -6.71
CA MET A 62 1.83 -12.31 -5.80
C MET A 62 2.02 -11.87 -4.33
N GLY A 63 1.21 -10.91 -3.88
CA GLY A 63 1.22 -10.42 -2.50
C GLY A 63 1.00 -8.92 -2.38
N LEU A 64 1.34 -8.35 -1.24
CA LEU A 64 1.30 -6.91 -1.01
C LEU A 64 2.58 -6.25 -1.55
N PRO A 65 2.46 -5.18 -2.37
CA PRO A 65 3.62 -4.54 -2.99
C PRO A 65 4.48 -3.83 -1.94
N ARG A 66 5.80 -4.02 -1.99
CA ARG A 66 6.75 -3.32 -1.12
C ARG A 66 6.81 -1.83 -1.46
N GLY A 67 7.07 -1.01 -0.45
CA GLY A 67 7.20 0.44 -0.59
C GLY A 67 5.87 1.13 -0.94
N ARG A 68 4.74 0.53 -0.55
CA ARG A 68 3.40 1.09 -0.72
C ARG A 68 2.63 1.07 0.60
N VAL A 69 1.75 2.04 0.75
CA VAL A 69 0.71 2.01 1.78
C VAL A 69 -0.45 1.18 1.25
N VAL A 70 -0.87 0.19 2.02
CA VAL A 70 -2.00 -0.69 1.69
C VAL A 70 -3.04 -0.53 2.78
N GLU A 71 -4.23 -0.14 2.40
CA GLU A 71 -5.38 -0.04 3.29
C GLU A 71 -6.20 -1.33 3.21
N ILE A 72 -6.47 -1.92 4.39
CA ILE A 72 -7.33 -3.10 4.54
C ILE A 72 -8.54 -2.69 5.37
N PHE A 73 -9.70 -2.65 4.75
CA PHE A 73 -10.93 -2.22 5.40
C PHE A 73 -12.02 -3.28 5.30
N GLY A 74 -12.99 -3.20 6.20
CA GLY A 74 -14.09 -4.14 6.28
C GLY A 74 -14.77 -4.10 7.65
N PRO A 75 -15.89 -4.80 7.84
CA PRO A 75 -16.60 -4.86 9.11
C PRO A 75 -15.75 -5.48 10.21
N GLU A 76 -16.16 -5.29 11.44
CA GLU A 76 -15.55 -5.95 12.60
C GLU A 76 -15.56 -7.47 12.42
N SER A 77 -14.56 -8.13 13.00
CA SER A 77 -14.40 -9.61 12.93
C SER A 77 -14.27 -10.18 11.51
N SER A 78 -13.98 -9.37 10.50
CA SER A 78 -13.81 -9.81 9.10
C SER A 78 -12.43 -10.44 8.81
N GLY A 79 -11.54 -10.47 9.79
CA GLY A 79 -10.20 -11.06 9.65
C GLY A 79 -9.10 -10.09 9.21
N LYS A 80 -9.30 -8.77 9.33
CA LYS A 80 -8.28 -7.76 8.99
C LYS A 80 -6.97 -8.02 9.72
N THR A 81 -7.02 -8.08 11.06
CA THR A 81 -5.84 -8.38 11.90
C THR A 81 -5.23 -9.74 11.60
N THR A 82 -6.06 -10.77 11.32
CA THR A 82 -5.57 -12.09 10.92
C THR A 82 -4.74 -12.01 9.64
N LEU A 83 -5.21 -11.27 8.65
CA LEU A 83 -4.49 -11.08 7.39
C LEU A 83 -3.17 -10.34 7.60
N THR A 84 -3.14 -9.26 8.39
CA THR A 84 -1.92 -8.52 8.67
C THR A 84 -0.89 -9.36 9.42
N LEU A 85 -1.31 -10.18 10.38
CA LEU A 85 -0.45 -11.11 11.10
C LEU A 85 0.14 -12.19 10.18
N GLN A 86 -0.62 -12.69 9.21
CA GLN A 86 -0.08 -13.62 8.20
C GLN A 86 0.96 -12.95 7.30
N VAL A 87 0.74 -11.70 6.87
CA VAL A 87 1.74 -10.92 6.11
C VAL A 87 3.02 -10.74 6.93
N ILE A 88 2.91 -10.44 8.23
CA ILE A 88 4.05 -10.37 9.15
C ILE A 88 4.80 -11.70 9.19
N ALA A 89 4.08 -12.80 9.35
CA ALA A 89 4.68 -14.14 9.40
C ALA A 89 5.43 -14.47 8.10
N GLU A 90 4.85 -14.15 6.93
CA GLU A 90 5.51 -14.35 5.64
C GLU A 90 6.74 -13.45 5.48
N CYS A 91 6.67 -12.19 5.95
CA CYS A 91 7.83 -11.30 5.96
C CYS A 91 8.97 -11.87 6.81
N GLN A 92 8.68 -12.30 8.04
CA GLN A 92 9.67 -12.87 8.96
C GLN A 92 10.25 -14.19 8.47
N LYS A 93 9.50 -15.03 7.73
CA LYS A 93 10.01 -16.24 7.08
C LYS A 93 11.11 -15.93 6.06
N LEU A 94 11.03 -14.78 5.41
CA LEU A 94 12.03 -14.30 4.46
C LEU A 94 13.20 -13.56 5.14
N GLY A 95 13.23 -13.50 6.47
CA GLY A 95 14.23 -12.78 7.24
C GLY A 95 14.00 -11.28 7.35
N GLY A 96 12.80 -10.81 6.98
CA GLY A 96 12.43 -9.40 7.11
C GLY A 96 12.02 -9.03 8.54
N THR A 97 12.14 -7.73 8.84
CA THR A 97 11.76 -7.13 10.13
C THR A 97 10.33 -6.60 10.03
N ALA A 98 9.50 -6.92 11.02
CA ALA A 98 8.14 -6.44 11.10
C ALA A 98 7.88 -5.63 12.38
N ALA A 99 7.05 -4.60 12.27
CA ALA A 99 6.57 -3.80 13.37
C ALA A 99 5.03 -3.73 13.36
N PHE A 100 4.46 -3.67 14.55
CA PHE A 100 3.02 -3.60 14.77
C PHE A 100 2.71 -2.46 15.73
N VAL A 101 1.92 -1.50 15.29
CA VAL A 101 1.37 -0.42 16.11
C VAL A 101 -0.07 -0.81 16.45
N ASP A 102 -0.27 -1.23 17.69
CA ASP A 102 -1.54 -1.72 18.23
C ASP A 102 -2.27 -0.59 18.96
N ALA A 103 -3.05 0.18 18.21
CA ALA A 103 -3.83 1.28 18.78
C ALA A 103 -5.11 0.79 19.50
N GLU A 104 -5.53 -0.45 19.28
CA GLU A 104 -6.68 -1.06 19.98
C GLU A 104 -6.28 -1.78 21.26
N HIS A 105 -4.97 -2.00 21.50
CA HIS A 105 -4.44 -2.80 22.60
C HIS A 105 -5.02 -4.22 22.64
N ALA A 106 -5.30 -4.79 21.48
CA ALA A 106 -6.05 -6.03 21.32
C ALA A 106 -5.22 -7.18 20.72
N LEU A 107 -3.93 -6.98 20.46
CA LEU A 107 -3.06 -8.01 19.89
C LEU A 107 -2.89 -9.18 20.88
N ASP A 108 -3.34 -10.37 20.45
CA ASP A 108 -3.11 -11.61 21.18
C ASP A 108 -1.82 -12.30 20.67
N PRO A 109 -0.75 -12.34 21.49
CA PRO A 109 0.51 -12.95 21.10
C PRO A 109 0.39 -14.47 20.89
N ILE A 110 -0.52 -15.16 21.59
CA ILE A 110 -0.75 -16.60 21.43
C ILE A 110 -1.38 -16.86 20.05
N TYR A 111 -2.32 -16.03 19.66
CA TYR A 111 -2.95 -16.12 18.35
C TYR A 111 -1.95 -15.78 17.22
N ALA A 112 -1.17 -14.73 17.38
CA ALA A 112 -0.12 -14.36 16.44
C ALA A 112 0.89 -15.49 16.22
N ALA A 113 1.35 -16.13 17.32
CA ALA A 113 2.25 -17.27 17.24
C ALA A 113 1.63 -18.47 16.49
N LYS A 114 0.34 -18.75 16.67
CA LYS A 114 -0.38 -19.80 15.92
C LYS A 114 -0.46 -19.52 14.42
N LEU A 115 -0.48 -18.27 14.02
CA LEU A 115 -0.43 -17.85 12.61
C LEU A 115 0.98 -17.89 12.01
N GLY A 116 1.99 -18.19 12.83
CA GLY A 116 3.38 -18.33 12.40
C GLY A 116 4.23 -17.08 12.61
N VAL A 117 3.73 -16.08 13.32
CA VAL A 117 4.50 -14.91 13.72
C VAL A 117 5.55 -15.31 14.75
N LYS A 118 6.80 -14.93 14.55
CA LYS A 118 7.86 -14.99 15.56
C LYS A 118 7.67 -13.81 16.51
N VAL A 119 6.96 -14.04 17.59
CA VAL A 119 6.53 -12.98 18.52
C VAL A 119 7.72 -12.30 19.19
N ASP A 120 8.77 -13.05 19.47
CA ASP A 120 10.00 -12.54 20.10
C ASP A 120 10.76 -11.55 19.19
N ASP A 121 10.58 -11.65 17.87
CA ASP A 121 11.20 -10.80 16.85
C ASP A 121 10.29 -9.66 16.37
N LEU A 122 9.03 -9.60 16.87
CA LEU A 122 8.06 -8.59 16.45
C LEU A 122 8.24 -7.31 17.28
N LEU A 123 8.46 -6.19 16.60
CA LEU A 123 8.46 -4.88 17.24
C LEU A 123 7.01 -4.44 17.50
N LEU A 124 6.62 -4.30 18.76
CA LEU A 124 5.28 -3.89 19.18
C LEU A 124 5.33 -2.49 19.81
N SER A 125 4.43 -1.62 19.36
CA SER A 125 4.15 -0.33 19.98
C SER A 125 2.67 -0.24 20.31
N GLN A 126 2.34 0.23 21.51
CA GLN A 126 0.96 0.45 21.97
C GLN A 126 0.83 1.92 22.40
N PRO A 127 0.60 2.83 21.46
CA PRO A 127 0.51 4.26 21.73
C PRO A 127 -0.80 4.63 22.41
N ASP A 128 -0.75 5.65 23.28
CA ASP A 128 -1.95 6.18 23.95
C ASP A 128 -2.70 7.19 23.07
N THR A 129 -2.03 7.81 22.09
CA THR A 129 -2.61 8.85 21.21
C THR A 129 -2.32 8.55 19.74
N GLY A 130 -3.17 9.07 18.84
CA GLY A 130 -2.98 8.97 17.39
C GLY A 130 -1.69 9.65 16.93
N GLU A 131 -1.34 10.81 17.50
CA GLU A 131 -0.11 11.52 17.17
C GLU A 131 1.13 10.68 17.52
N GLN A 132 1.14 10.02 18.66
CA GLN A 132 2.22 9.14 19.08
C GLN A 132 2.34 7.93 18.14
N ALA A 133 1.22 7.34 17.74
CA ALA A 133 1.20 6.24 16.79
C ALA A 133 1.84 6.63 15.45
N LEU A 134 1.47 7.79 14.91
CA LEU A 134 1.99 8.30 13.64
C LEU A 134 3.47 8.69 13.74
N GLU A 135 3.90 9.27 14.86
CA GLU A 135 5.32 9.60 15.09
C GLU A 135 6.19 8.35 15.17
N VAL A 136 5.76 7.33 15.89
CA VAL A 136 6.43 6.02 15.94
C VAL A 136 6.52 5.40 14.54
N ALA A 137 5.42 5.42 13.78
CA ALA A 137 5.38 4.91 12.43
C ALA A 137 6.35 5.66 11.50
N ASP A 138 6.38 6.98 11.56
CA ASP A 138 7.27 7.84 10.76
C ASP A 138 8.75 7.55 11.06
N ILE A 139 9.12 7.44 12.33
CA ILE A 139 10.48 7.09 12.75
C ILE A 139 10.88 5.71 12.23
N MET A 140 9.99 4.71 12.36
CA MET A 140 10.26 3.36 11.91
C MET A 140 10.43 3.27 10.39
N VAL A 141 9.57 3.94 9.63
CA VAL A 141 9.68 3.99 8.16
C VAL A 141 10.96 4.70 7.73
N LYS A 142 11.29 5.83 8.35
CA LYS A 142 12.52 6.60 8.04
C LYS A 142 13.80 5.85 8.38
N SER A 143 13.76 4.94 9.34
CA SER A 143 14.93 4.12 9.71
C SER A 143 15.39 3.21 8.58
N GLY A 144 14.48 2.83 7.66
CA GLY A 144 14.74 1.85 6.61
C GLY A 144 15.01 0.42 7.11
N GLY A 145 14.85 0.18 8.42
CA GLY A 145 15.10 -1.12 9.05
C GLY A 145 13.86 -2.02 9.15
N VAL A 146 12.70 -1.55 8.73
CA VAL A 146 11.43 -2.28 8.83
C VAL A 146 10.91 -2.58 7.43
N ASP A 147 10.61 -3.85 7.15
CA ASP A 147 10.07 -4.32 5.89
C ASP A 147 8.54 -4.24 5.83
N VAL A 148 7.88 -4.44 6.97
CA VAL A 148 6.42 -4.35 7.14
C VAL A 148 6.12 -3.60 8.42
N LEU A 149 5.30 -2.56 8.31
CA LEU A 149 4.71 -1.84 9.43
C LEU A 149 3.19 -1.96 9.33
N VAL A 150 2.56 -2.44 10.39
CA VAL A 150 1.11 -2.51 10.53
C VAL A 150 0.66 -1.48 11.55
N ILE A 151 -0.44 -0.77 11.25
CA ILE A 151 -1.16 0.09 12.21
C ILE A 151 -2.58 -0.46 12.30
N ASP A 152 -2.96 -0.99 13.45
CA ASP A 152 -4.27 -1.60 13.70
C ASP A 152 -4.92 -0.94 14.93
N SER A 153 -5.97 -0.18 14.77
CA SER A 153 -6.54 0.32 13.54
C SER A 153 -6.53 1.85 13.50
N VAL A 154 -6.65 2.44 12.29
CA VAL A 154 -6.75 3.90 12.13
C VAL A 154 -7.97 4.46 12.88
N ALA A 155 -9.06 3.70 12.98
CA ALA A 155 -10.26 4.10 13.73
C ALA A 155 -10.04 4.26 15.24
N ALA A 156 -9.01 3.61 15.79
CA ALA A 156 -8.65 3.70 17.21
C ALA A 156 -7.64 4.82 17.52
N LEU A 157 -7.16 5.53 16.50
CA LEU A 157 -6.23 6.66 16.67
C LEU A 157 -6.98 7.86 17.21
N THR A 158 -7.02 7.99 18.56
CA THR A 158 -7.67 9.12 19.23
C THR A 158 -6.70 10.29 19.33
N PRO A 159 -7.06 11.49 18.86
CA PRO A 159 -6.25 12.69 19.00
C PRO A 159 -6.04 13.05 20.46
N ARG A 160 -4.83 13.54 20.80
CA ARG A 160 -4.51 13.96 22.17
C ARG A 160 -5.48 15.03 22.70
N ALA A 161 -5.89 15.97 21.84
CA ALA A 161 -6.84 17.02 22.20
C ALA A 161 -8.21 16.47 22.63
N GLU A 162 -8.61 15.30 22.12
CA GLU A 162 -9.84 14.63 22.51
C GLU A 162 -9.69 13.91 23.85
N ILE A 163 -8.50 13.38 24.14
CA ILE A 163 -8.20 12.70 25.41
C ILE A 163 -8.07 13.70 26.57
N GLU A 164 -7.43 14.86 26.31
CA GLU A 164 -7.17 15.92 27.30
C GLU A 164 -8.32 16.91 27.42
N GLY A 165 -9.31 16.91 26.50
CA GLY A 165 -10.47 17.79 26.45
C GLY A 165 -11.52 17.48 27.53
N GLU A 166 -12.38 18.47 27.84
CA GLU A 166 -13.51 18.26 28.72
C GLU A 166 -14.70 17.67 27.99
N MET A 167 -15.56 16.94 28.72
CA MET A 167 -16.76 16.32 28.17
C MET A 167 -17.71 17.38 27.59
N GLY A 168 -17.82 17.46 26.27
CA GLY A 168 -18.65 18.44 25.55
C GLY A 168 -17.89 19.38 24.63
N ASP A 169 -16.58 19.33 24.62
CA ASP A 169 -15.75 20.08 23.68
C ASP A 169 -15.96 19.54 22.23
N HIS A 170 -16.24 20.46 21.33
CA HIS A 170 -16.44 20.12 19.91
C HIS A 170 -15.11 20.07 19.16
N HIS A 171 -14.58 18.89 18.98
CA HIS A 171 -13.36 18.63 18.18
C HIS A 171 -13.74 18.19 16.76
N VAL A 172 -14.20 19.11 15.91
CA VAL A 172 -14.61 18.81 14.54
C VAL A 172 -13.37 18.63 13.65
N GLY A 173 -13.22 17.46 13.03
CA GLY A 173 -12.24 17.22 11.98
C GLY A 173 -10.80 16.92 12.42
N LEU A 174 -10.55 16.58 13.68
CA LEU A 174 -9.20 16.23 14.16
C LEU A 174 -8.66 14.90 13.61
N GLN A 175 -9.53 14.02 13.10
CA GLN A 175 -9.17 12.73 12.49
C GLN A 175 -9.12 12.77 10.96
N ALA A 176 -9.36 13.92 10.34
CA ALA A 176 -9.42 14.08 8.89
C ALA A 176 -8.08 14.49 8.27
#